data_36f0419ee0d86cf9f288d90610496a37
#
_entry.id   36f0419ee0d86cf9f288d90610496a37
#
_cell.length_a   1.000
_cell.length_b   1.000
_cell.length_c   1.000
_cell.angle_alpha   90.00
_cell.angle_beta   90.00
_cell.angle_gamma   90.00
#
_symmetry.space_group_name_H-M   'P 1'
#
loop_
_entity.id
_entity.type
_entity.pdbx_description
1 polymer ?
#
loop_
_entity_poly.entity_id
_entity_poly.type
_entity_poly.pdbx_seq_one_letter_code
_entity_poly.pdbx_strand_id
1 'polypeptide(L)' 'MTKDTFIEKMADILDVEDEISLDTNLSELDEWDSLSIVSYVAMANAACGKKVYVKSVREAVTIQDLYDLLK' A
#
# COMPACT_ATOMS: atom_id res chain seq x y z
N MET A 1 9.63 8.99 -1.97
CA MET A 1 9.25 8.36 -0.69
C MET A 1 10.20 7.23 -0.38
N THR A 2 10.71 7.14 0.84
CA THR A 2 11.57 6.05 1.26
C THR A 2 10.75 4.83 1.63
N LYS A 3 11.41 3.66 1.69
CA LYS A 3 10.74 2.42 2.08
C LYS A 3 10.16 2.53 3.49
N ASP A 4 10.92 3.12 4.42
CA ASP A 4 10.46 3.27 5.80
C ASP A 4 9.21 4.15 5.89
N THR A 5 9.21 5.27 5.17
CA THR A 5 8.05 6.15 5.11
C THR A 5 6.85 5.45 4.49
N PHE A 6 7.11 4.66 3.44
CA PHE A 6 6.05 3.91 2.79
C PHE A 6 5.41 2.91 3.74
N ILE A 7 6.21 2.18 4.50
CA ILE A 7 5.71 1.22 5.49
C ILE A 7 4.86 1.93 6.55
N GLU A 8 5.31 3.08 7.03
CA GLU A 8 4.54 3.86 8.01
C GLU A 8 3.18 4.28 7.44
N LYS A 9 3.15 4.74 6.19
CA LYS A 9 1.91 5.16 5.57
C LYS A 9 0.97 3.99 5.33
N MET A 10 1.50 2.83 4.97
CA MET A 10 0.69 1.64 4.79
C MET A 10 0.13 1.16 6.12
N ALA A 11 0.90 1.22 7.18
CA ALA A 11 0.42 0.86 8.52
C ALA A 11 -0.76 1.76 8.93
N ASP A 12 -0.69 3.05 8.62
CA ASP A 12 -1.77 3.98 8.89
C ASP A 12 -3.02 3.66 8.07
N ILE A 13 -2.83 3.38 6.78
CA ILE A 13 -3.95 3.04 5.89
C ILE A 13 -4.66 1.78 6.35
N LEU A 14 -3.88 0.77 6.74
CA LEU A 14 -4.40 -0.54 7.15
C LEU A 14 -4.87 -0.54 8.61
N ASP A 15 -4.46 0.46 9.38
CA ASP A 15 -4.78 0.56 10.81
C ASP A 15 -4.36 -0.72 11.54
N VAL A 16 -3.16 -1.22 11.23
CA VAL A 16 -2.63 -2.42 11.86
C VAL A 16 -1.73 -2.05 13.02
N GLU A 17 -1.80 -2.84 14.08
CA GLU A 17 -0.93 -2.68 15.25
C GLU A 17 0.36 -3.46 15.10
N ASP A 18 0.32 -4.55 14.33
CA ASP A 18 1.46 -5.40 14.10
C ASP A 18 2.40 -4.78 13.07
N GLU A 19 3.67 -5.11 13.19
CA GLU A 19 4.67 -4.65 12.25
C GLU A 19 4.49 -5.32 10.90
N ILE A 20 4.50 -4.53 9.84
CA ILE A 20 4.45 -5.04 8.47
C ILE A 20 5.79 -4.76 7.79
N SER A 21 6.07 -5.53 6.75
CA SER A 21 7.30 -5.35 5.97
C SER A 21 6.97 -5.39 4.48
N LEU A 22 7.98 -5.11 3.65
CA LEU A 22 7.79 -5.15 2.20
C LEU A 22 7.47 -6.57 1.72
N ASP A 23 7.90 -7.59 2.46
CA ASP A 23 7.65 -8.99 2.10
C ASP A 23 6.27 -9.49 2.53
N THR A 24 5.54 -8.69 3.31
CA THR A 24 4.22 -9.10 3.80
C THR A 24 3.28 -9.32 2.63
N ASN A 25 2.62 -10.48 2.60
CA ASN A 25 1.60 -10.77 1.59
C ASN A 25 0.30 -10.05 1.92
N LEU A 26 -0.23 -9.35 0.92
CA LEU A 26 -1.49 -8.63 1.09
C LEU A 26 -2.65 -9.57 1.41
N SER A 27 -2.60 -10.80 0.91
CA SER A 27 -3.64 -11.79 1.17
C SER A 27 -3.70 -12.24 2.62
N GLU A 28 -2.65 -12.02 3.38
CA GLU A 28 -2.60 -12.34 4.80
C GLU A 28 -3.15 -11.22 5.68
N LEU A 29 -3.44 -10.07 5.08
CA LEU A 29 -3.92 -8.90 5.81
C LEU A 29 -5.43 -8.79 5.65
N ASP A 30 -6.17 -9.04 6.73
CA ASP A 30 -7.62 -8.88 6.73
C ASP A 30 -8.03 -7.44 6.46
N GLU A 31 -7.16 -6.50 6.81
CA GLU A 31 -7.38 -5.07 6.65
C GLU A 31 -7.26 -4.61 5.20
N TRP A 32 -6.68 -5.44 4.32
CA TRP A 32 -6.50 -5.10 2.91
C TRP A 32 -7.79 -5.40 2.15
N ASP A 33 -8.61 -4.37 1.96
CA ASP A 33 -9.90 -4.48 1.30
C ASP A 33 -10.10 -3.32 0.32
N SER A 34 -11.30 -3.18 -0.23
CA SER A 34 -11.59 -2.13 -1.20
C SER A 34 -11.36 -0.73 -0.64
N LEU A 35 -11.63 -0.55 0.65
CA LEU A 35 -11.44 0.75 1.30
C LEU A 35 -9.95 1.10 1.40
N SER A 36 -9.13 0.11 1.77
CA SER A 36 -7.68 0.29 1.84
C SER A 36 -7.10 0.58 0.46
N ILE A 37 -7.62 -0.07 -0.58
CA ILE A 37 -7.17 0.17 -1.94
C ILE A 37 -7.42 1.62 -2.34
N VAL A 38 -8.60 2.13 -2.05
CA VAL A 38 -8.94 3.53 -2.35
C VAL A 38 -8.02 4.48 -1.57
N SER A 39 -7.79 4.18 -0.29
CA SER A 39 -6.89 4.99 0.55
C SER A 39 -5.47 4.98 0.00
N TYR A 40 -4.99 3.81 -0.45
CA TYR A 40 -3.66 3.71 -1.04
C TYR A 40 -3.55 4.56 -2.32
N VAL A 41 -4.53 4.48 -3.20
CA VAL A 41 -4.53 5.26 -4.44
C VAL A 41 -4.52 6.76 -4.14
N ALA A 42 -5.32 7.18 -3.16
CA ALA A 42 -5.36 8.59 -2.76
C ALA A 42 -4.01 9.04 -2.18
N MET A 43 -3.37 8.21 -1.37
CA MET A 43 -2.07 8.50 -0.78
C MET A 43 -0.99 8.60 -1.87
N ALA A 44 -1.01 7.69 -2.83
CA ALA A 44 -0.04 7.68 -3.93
C ALA A 44 -0.12 8.99 -4.73
N ASN A 45 -1.34 9.45 -5.00
CA ASN A 45 -1.55 10.69 -5.71
C ASN A 45 -1.08 11.90 -4.87
N ALA A 46 -1.48 11.94 -3.61
CA ALA A 46 -1.19 13.09 -2.75
C ALA A 46 0.29 13.18 -2.36
N ALA A 47 0.91 12.05 -2.04
CA ALA A 47 2.29 12.03 -1.53
C ALA A 47 3.35 11.96 -2.63
N CYS A 48 3.05 11.28 -3.74
CA CYS A 48 4.02 11.03 -4.80
C CYS A 48 3.63 11.66 -6.14
N GLY A 49 2.44 12.24 -6.23
CA GLY A 49 1.94 12.76 -7.49
C GLY A 49 1.76 11.68 -8.55
N LYS A 50 1.62 10.44 -8.11
CA LYS A 50 1.55 9.28 -9.00
C LYS A 50 0.12 8.80 -9.15
N LYS A 51 -0.34 8.70 -10.39
CA LYS A 51 -1.65 8.16 -10.67
C LYS A 51 -1.53 6.64 -10.80
N VAL A 52 -2.15 5.93 -9.86
CA VAL A 52 -2.11 4.46 -9.81
C VAL A 52 -3.51 3.94 -10.09
N TYR A 53 -3.60 2.93 -10.94
CA TYR A 53 -4.88 2.33 -11.30
C TYR A 53 -5.26 1.22 -10.34
N VAL A 54 -6.55 1.19 -9.97
CA VAL A 54 -7.07 0.17 -9.05
C VAL A 54 -6.76 -1.24 -9.55
N LYS A 55 -6.85 -1.46 -10.86
CA LYS A 55 -6.52 -2.76 -11.44
C LYS A 55 -5.11 -3.20 -11.08
N SER A 56 -4.14 -2.30 -11.21
CA SER A 56 -2.75 -2.60 -10.88
C SER A 56 -2.58 -2.91 -9.40
N VAL A 57 -3.30 -2.16 -8.55
CA VAL A 57 -3.24 -2.37 -7.10
C VAL A 57 -3.80 -3.75 -6.75
N ARG A 58 -4.88 -4.17 -7.40
CA ARG A 58 -5.48 -5.48 -7.14
C ARG A 58 -4.61 -6.64 -7.57
N GLU A 59 -3.73 -6.42 -8.53
CA GLU A 59 -2.80 -7.44 -9.00
C GLU A 59 -1.57 -7.56 -8.10
N ALA A 60 -1.35 -6.61 -7.20
CA ALA A 60 -0.23 -6.66 -6.27
C ALA A 60 -0.39 -7.82 -5.30
N VAL A 61 0.71 -8.48 -4.99
CA VAL A 61 0.76 -9.63 -4.08
C VAL A 61 1.33 -9.25 -2.73
N THR A 62 2.34 -8.39 -2.72
CA THR A 62 3.04 -7.99 -1.50
C THR A 62 3.04 -6.47 -1.35
N ILE A 63 3.43 -6.02 -0.16
CA ILE A 63 3.64 -4.59 0.11
C ILE A 63 4.70 -4.03 -0.84
N GLN A 64 5.74 -4.81 -1.14
CA GLN A 64 6.79 -4.40 -2.09
C GLN A 64 6.19 -4.07 -3.45
N ASP A 65 5.24 -4.86 -3.92
CA ASP A 65 4.59 -4.62 -5.21
C ASP A 65 3.90 -3.26 -5.22
N LEU A 66 3.25 -2.91 -4.11
CA LEU A 66 2.60 -1.61 -3.98
C LEU A 66 3.63 -0.48 -3.99
N TYR A 67 4.77 -0.69 -3.34
CA TYR A 67 5.85 0.29 -3.34
C TYR A 67 6.40 0.49 -4.75
N ASP A 68 6.56 -0.58 -5.49
CA ASP A 68 7.08 -0.54 -6.86
C ASP A 68 6.18 0.25 -7.80
N LEU A 69 4.88 0.28 -7.55
CA LEU A 69 3.95 1.07 -8.35
C LEU A 69 4.18 2.57 -8.21
N LEU A 70 4.89 2.99 -7.17
CA LEU A 70 5.17 4.41 -6.89
C LEU A 70 6.48 4.90 -7.49
N LYS A 71 7.27 4.02 -8.06
CA LYS A 71 8.56 4.38 -8.66
C LYS A 71 8.41 5.04 -10.01
#